data_8236291c28ef0d49ca7631d746a59006
#
_entry.id   8236291c28ef0d49ca7631d746a59006
#
_cell.length_a   1.000
_cell.length_b   1.000
_cell.length_c   1.000
_cell.angle_alpha   90.00
_cell.angle_beta   90.00
_cell.angle_gamma   90.00
#
_symmetry.space_group_name_H-M   'P 1'
#
loop_
_entity.id
_entity.type
_entity.pdbx_description
1 polymer ?
#
loop_
_entity_poly.entity_id
_entity_poly.type
_entity_poly.pdbx_seq_one_letter_code
_entity_poly.pdbx_strand_id
1 'polypeptide(L)'
;WVAEKAEIIHKKYDAAKKEGLQVYCMLDMLVLPSSLVEKHRAELTNEQGKLDISKPYTQLCIRELMEEMFKTFPQLDGLVIRTGETYLHDAPYYVGNHPVQNGMHDHITLVNLLRKEVCERRNKKLFYRTWDMGQLHSVPKYYLSVTDSIEPHPNLYFSIKHTMTDF
;
A
#
# COMPACT_ATOMS: atom_id res chain seq x y z
N TRP A 1 20.20 10.36 -4.77
CA TRP A 1 19.59 9.07 -5.15
C TRP A 1 18.08 9.19 -5.34
N VAL A 2 17.30 9.67 -4.35
CA VAL A 2 15.82 9.77 -4.46
C VAL A 2 15.44 10.71 -5.61
N ALA A 3 15.99 11.91 -5.68
CA ALA A 3 15.69 12.86 -6.75
C ALA A 3 16.05 12.35 -8.15
N GLU A 4 17.19 11.68 -8.28
CA GLU A 4 17.62 11.06 -9.55
C GLU A 4 16.67 9.96 -10.00
N LYS A 5 16.25 9.09 -9.07
CA LYS A 5 15.24 8.04 -9.36
C LYS A 5 13.89 8.63 -9.74
N ALA A 6 13.46 9.68 -9.04
CA ALA A 6 12.22 10.38 -9.35
C ALA A 6 12.22 10.97 -10.77
N GLU A 7 13.34 11.56 -11.21
CA GLU A 7 13.45 12.11 -12.56
C GLU A 7 13.28 11.04 -13.64
N ILE A 8 13.87 9.85 -13.45
CA ILE A 8 13.70 8.72 -14.38
C ILE A 8 12.23 8.27 -14.44
N ILE A 9 11.56 8.23 -13.29
CA ILE A 9 10.14 7.83 -13.20
C ILE A 9 9.25 8.88 -13.88
N HIS A 10 9.50 10.18 -13.64
CA HIS A 10 8.75 11.26 -14.30
C HIS A 10 8.78 11.12 -15.82
N LYS A 11 9.96 10.91 -16.42
CA LYS A 11 10.10 10.73 -17.87
C LYS A 11 9.25 9.58 -18.40
N LYS A 12 9.18 8.46 -17.66
CA LYS A 12 8.34 7.30 -18.03
C LYS A 12 6.86 7.60 -17.94
N TYR A 13 6.45 8.25 -16.84
CA TYR A 13 5.04 8.59 -16.62
C TYR A 13 4.56 9.62 -17.63
N ASP A 14 5.36 10.64 -17.92
CA ASP A 14 5.04 11.66 -18.93
C ASP A 14 4.91 11.04 -20.32
N ALA A 15 5.79 10.10 -20.68
CA ALA A 15 5.69 9.38 -21.94
C ALA A 15 4.38 8.57 -22.03
N ALA A 16 4.03 7.84 -20.97
CA ALA A 16 2.78 7.09 -20.91
C ALA A 16 1.54 8.01 -21.01
N LYS A 17 1.56 9.15 -20.33
CA LYS A 17 0.45 10.13 -20.38
C LYS A 17 0.30 10.75 -21.77
N LYS A 18 1.39 10.99 -22.51
CA LYS A 18 1.35 11.48 -23.91
C LYS A 18 0.63 10.49 -24.84
N GLU A 19 0.75 9.20 -24.58
CA GLU A 19 0.07 8.15 -25.32
C GLU A 19 -1.37 7.88 -24.83
N GLY A 20 -1.90 8.70 -23.92
CA GLY A 20 -3.25 8.57 -23.38
C GLY A 20 -3.42 7.43 -22.37
N LEU A 21 -2.33 6.85 -21.86
CA LEU A 21 -2.37 5.75 -20.91
C LEU A 21 -2.65 6.23 -19.49
N GLN A 22 -3.33 5.38 -18.72
CA GLN A 22 -3.44 5.56 -17.28
C GLN A 22 -2.19 5.00 -16.57
N VAL A 23 -1.72 5.71 -15.55
CA VAL A 23 -0.47 5.38 -14.85
C VAL A 23 -0.78 4.98 -13.41
N TYR A 24 -0.36 3.80 -13.02
CA TYR A 24 -0.52 3.27 -11.66
C TYR A 24 0.84 2.87 -11.09
N CYS A 25 1.10 3.24 -9.85
CA CYS A 25 2.28 2.77 -9.12
C CYS A 25 1.92 1.57 -8.26
N MET A 26 2.71 0.51 -8.34
CA MET A 26 2.60 -0.62 -7.42
C MET A 26 3.48 -0.38 -6.20
N LEU A 27 2.91 -0.52 -5.02
CA LEU A 27 3.57 -0.30 -3.75
C LEU A 27 3.46 -1.53 -2.85
N ASP A 28 4.57 -1.87 -2.21
CA ASP A 28 4.59 -2.82 -1.10
C ASP A 28 4.29 -2.10 0.22
N MET A 29 3.46 -2.68 1.03
CA MET A 29 3.12 -2.18 2.36
C MET A 29 3.49 -3.23 3.42
N LEU A 30 4.00 -2.87 4.60
CA LEU A 30 4.47 -1.57 5.03
C LEU A 30 5.96 -1.43 4.76
N VAL A 31 6.39 -0.28 4.27
CA VAL A 31 7.82 0.03 4.06
C VAL A 31 8.08 1.45 4.54
N LEU A 32 9.03 1.62 5.45
CA LEU A 32 9.40 2.91 6.03
C LEU A 32 10.94 3.08 6.07
N PRO A 33 11.46 4.32 6.10
CA PRO A 33 12.89 4.56 6.28
C PRO A 33 13.41 3.94 7.58
N SER A 34 14.55 3.26 7.52
CA SER A 34 15.17 2.59 8.68
C SER A 34 15.41 3.55 9.84
N SER A 35 15.94 4.74 9.53
CA SER A 35 16.22 5.78 10.52
C SER A 35 14.95 6.27 11.25
N LEU A 36 13.83 6.35 10.55
CA LEU A 36 12.54 6.69 11.17
C LEU A 36 12.08 5.59 12.13
N VAL A 37 12.19 4.33 11.69
CA VAL A 37 11.78 3.18 12.52
C VAL A 37 12.68 3.02 13.74
N GLU A 38 13.97 3.24 13.61
CA GLU A 38 14.90 3.23 14.75
C GLU A 38 14.56 4.30 15.79
N LYS A 39 14.29 5.52 15.33
CA LYS A 39 13.94 6.65 16.20
C LYS A 39 12.60 6.49 16.91
N HIS A 40 11.62 5.91 16.26
CA HIS A 40 10.22 5.81 16.71
C HIS A 40 9.74 4.36 16.85
N ARG A 41 10.63 3.45 17.23
CA ARG A 41 10.37 2.02 17.30
C ARG A 41 9.10 1.68 18.11
N ALA A 42 8.98 2.21 19.32
CA ALA A 42 7.84 1.94 20.19
C ALA A 42 6.48 2.39 19.61
N GLU A 43 6.51 3.46 18.81
CA GLU A 43 5.32 4.07 18.21
C GLU A 43 4.94 3.41 16.88
N LEU A 44 5.89 2.73 16.22
CA LEU A 44 5.72 2.14 14.89
C LEU A 44 5.61 0.62 14.90
N THR A 45 6.19 -0.06 15.92
CA THR A 45 6.30 -1.52 15.88
C THR A 45 5.52 -2.20 16.99
N ASN A 46 5.11 -3.44 16.74
CA ASN A 46 4.57 -4.34 17.75
C ASN A 46 5.68 -4.95 18.64
N GLU A 47 5.31 -5.85 19.56
CA GLU A 47 6.23 -6.52 20.49
C GLU A 47 7.29 -7.38 19.78
N GLN A 48 6.99 -7.87 18.54
CA GLN A 48 7.90 -8.63 17.72
C GLN A 48 8.82 -7.74 16.85
N GLY A 49 8.75 -6.41 17.02
CA GLY A 49 9.53 -5.43 16.24
C GLY A 49 9.07 -5.26 14.79
N LYS A 50 7.87 -5.72 14.44
CA LYS A 50 7.28 -5.54 13.11
C LYS A 50 6.46 -4.25 13.06
N LEU A 51 6.52 -3.54 11.93
CA LEU A 51 5.66 -2.38 11.67
C LEU A 51 4.20 -2.80 11.81
N ASP A 52 3.44 -2.03 12.57
CA ASP A 52 2.09 -2.35 12.98
C ASP A 52 1.11 -1.27 12.49
N ILE A 53 0.20 -1.66 11.59
CA ILE A 53 -0.80 -0.76 11.01
C ILE A 53 -1.83 -0.26 12.02
N SER A 54 -2.01 -0.97 13.14
CA SER A 54 -2.93 -0.55 14.20
C SER A 54 -2.43 0.69 14.95
N LYS A 55 -1.14 0.97 14.87
CA LYS A 55 -0.50 2.10 15.57
C LYS A 55 -0.82 3.44 14.90
N PRO A 56 -1.29 4.45 15.66
CA PRO A 56 -1.62 5.76 15.11
C PRO A 56 -0.47 6.44 14.35
N TYR A 57 0.76 6.27 14.83
CA TYR A 57 1.93 6.87 14.20
C TYR A 57 2.29 6.17 12.88
N THR A 58 2.11 4.86 12.79
CA THR A 58 2.23 4.13 11.51
C THR A 58 1.21 4.63 10.49
N GLN A 59 -0.03 4.83 10.91
CA GLN A 59 -1.08 5.39 10.04
C GLN A 59 -0.75 6.82 9.60
N LEU A 60 -0.18 7.63 10.48
CA LEU A 60 0.29 8.97 10.12
C LEU A 60 1.38 8.89 9.05
N CYS A 61 2.38 8.04 9.24
CA CYS A 61 3.45 7.85 8.25
C CYS A 61 2.91 7.42 6.87
N ILE A 62 1.87 6.59 6.83
CA ILE A 62 1.23 6.21 5.56
C ILE A 62 0.52 7.41 4.92
N ARG A 63 -0.17 8.25 5.70
CA ARG A 63 -0.79 9.46 5.16
C ARG A 63 0.23 10.39 4.54
N GLU A 64 1.33 10.65 5.23
CA GLU A 64 2.43 11.47 4.74
C GLU A 64 3.07 10.86 3.47
N LEU A 65 3.26 9.54 3.45
CA LEU A 65 3.74 8.82 2.27
C LEU A 65 2.80 9.03 1.06
N MET A 66 1.48 8.94 1.26
CA MET A 66 0.51 9.17 0.20
C MET A 66 0.53 10.63 -0.29
N GLU A 67 0.64 11.58 0.65
CA GLU A 67 0.75 13.00 0.31
C GLU A 67 2.00 13.28 -0.54
N GLU A 68 3.15 12.83 -0.07
CA GLU A 68 4.43 13.02 -0.77
C GLU A 68 4.45 12.35 -2.15
N MET A 69 3.90 11.14 -2.24
CA MET A 69 3.83 10.40 -3.49
C MET A 69 3.01 11.11 -4.56
N PHE A 70 1.79 11.51 -4.25
CA PHE A 70 0.93 12.18 -5.23
C PHE A 70 1.38 13.62 -5.53
N LYS A 71 2.07 14.27 -4.60
CA LYS A 71 2.72 15.55 -4.82
C LYS A 71 3.93 15.41 -5.75
N THR A 72 4.75 14.40 -5.53
CA THR A 72 5.93 14.12 -6.34
C THR A 72 5.55 13.61 -7.73
N PHE A 73 4.53 12.75 -7.83
CA PHE A 73 4.11 12.13 -9.09
C PHE A 73 2.63 12.47 -9.43
N PRO A 74 2.34 13.71 -9.83
CA PRO A 74 0.97 14.14 -10.14
C PRO A 74 0.37 13.39 -11.35
N GLN A 75 1.18 12.74 -12.17
CA GLN A 75 0.76 11.92 -13.31
C GLN A 75 0.01 10.65 -12.89
N LEU A 76 0.11 10.22 -11.63
CA LEU A 76 -0.52 8.99 -11.15
C LEU A 76 -2.05 9.08 -11.20
N ASP A 77 -2.68 8.10 -11.83
CA ASP A 77 -4.13 7.91 -11.85
C ASP A 77 -4.60 7.05 -10.66
N GLY A 78 -3.67 6.39 -9.98
CA GLY A 78 -3.96 5.59 -8.79
C GLY A 78 -2.80 4.71 -8.35
N LEU A 79 -3.11 3.82 -7.41
CA LEU A 79 -2.14 2.91 -6.81
C LEU A 79 -2.62 1.47 -6.87
N VAL A 80 -1.66 0.55 -6.95
CA VAL A 80 -1.85 -0.89 -6.75
C VAL A 80 -1.11 -1.26 -5.46
N ILE A 81 -1.83 -1.63 -4.43
CA ILE A 81 -1.25 -1.99 -3.14
C ILE A 81 -1.04 -3.49 -3.06
N ARG A 82 0.19 -3.89 -2.80
CA ARG A 82 0.60 -5.26 -2.60
C ARG A 82 0.91 -5.50 -1.11
N THR A 83 0.34 -6.54 -0.54
CA THR A 83 0.43 -6.81 0.91
C THR A 83 1.14 -8.11 1.27
N GLY A 84 1.35 -8.98 0.33
CA GLY A 84 1.87 -10.32 0.61
C GLY A 84 3.39 -10.41 0.67
N GLU A 85 4.06 -9.76 -0.24
CA GLU A 85 5.51 -9.82 -0.40
C GLU A 85 6.08 -8.42 -0.27
N THR A 86 7.08 -8.27 0.60
CA THR A 86 7.79 -6.99 0.75
C THR A 86 9.23 -7.22 0.31
N TYR A 87 9.55 -6.77 -0.89
CA TYR A 87 10.88 -6.90 -1.47
C TYR A 87 11.67 -5.60 -1.28
N LEU A 88 12.79 -5.70 -0.55
CA LEU A 88 13.65 -4.56 -0.21
C LEU A 88 15.06 -4.65 -0.83
N HIS A 89 15.24 -5.49 -1.86
CA HIS A 89 16.55 -5.73 -2.47
C HIS A 89 17.22 -4.45 -2.96
N ASP A 90 16.44 -3.52 -3.51
CA ASP A 90 16.93 -2.27 -4.06
C ASP A 90 16.61 -1.05 -3.18
N ALA A 91 16.28 -1.28 -1.91
CA ALA A 91 15.90 -0.24 -0.95
C ALA A 91 16.72 -0.32 0.36
N PRO A 92 18.04 -0.09 0.32
CA PRO A 92 18.96 -0.37 1.42
C PRO A 92 18.73 0.50 2.66
N TYR A 93 18.02 1.61 2.52
CA TYR A 93 17.71 2.54 3.63
C TYR A 93 16.30 2.38 4.18
N TYR A 94 15.63 1.27 3.83
CA TYR A 94 14.26 1.02 4.23
C TYR A 94 14.12 -0.33 4.95
N VAL A 95 13.15 -0.40 5.81
CA VAL A 95 12.69 -1.64 6.45
C VAL A 95 11.20 -1.80 6.21
N GLY A 96 10.74 -3.03 6.17
CA GLY A 96 9.34 -3.31 5.92
C GLY A 96 8.94 -4.72 6.26
N ASN A 97 7.66 -4.92 6.35
CA ASN A 97 7.05 -6.23 6.57
C ASN A 97 5.63 -6.26 6.01
N HIS A 98 5.09 -7.47 5.89
CA HIS A 98 3.68 -7.67 5.61
C HIS A 98 2.82 -6.87 6.60
N PRO A 99 1.87 -6.04 6.13
CA PRO A 99 1.09 -5.14 7.00
C PRO A 99 0.10 -5.87 7.90
N VAL A 100 -0.32 -7.07 7.52
CA VAL A 100 -1.34 -7.84 8.24
C VAL A 100 -0.66 -8.76 9.25
N GLN A 101 -0.64 -8.34 10.51
CA GLN A 101 -0.10 -9.08 11.65
C GLN A 101 -1.22 -9.64 12.54
N ASN A 102 -2.36 -8.95 12.61
CA ASN A 102 -3.51 -9.27 13.47
C ASN A 102 -4.77 -9.63 12.65
N GLY A 103 -4.59 -10.27 11.51
CA GLY A 103 -5.68 -10.79 10.68
C GLY A 103 -6.61 -9.73 10.08
N MET A 104 -7.91 -9.95 10.13
CA MET A 104 -8.93 -9.11 9.48
C MET A 104 -8.86 -7.65 9.88
N HIS A 105 -8.59 -7.37 11.14
CA HIS A 105 -8.51 -6.00 11.65
C HIS A 105 -7.48 -5.15 10.92
N ASP A 106 -6.31 -5.71 10.64
CA ASP A 106 -5.24 -5.00 9.94
C ASP A 106 -5.60 -4.75 8.49
N HIS A 107 -6.23 -5.71 7.80
CA HIS A 107 -6.76 -5.49 6.45
C HIS A 107 -7.77 -4.35 6.44
N ILE A 108 -8.77 -4.38 7.31
CA ILE A 108 -9.83 -3.38 7.40
C ILE A 108 -9.23 -2.00 7.69
N THR A 109 -8.30 -1.92 8.63
CA THR A 109 -7.61 -0.67 9.00
C THR A 109 -6.83 -0.11 7.82
N LEU A 110 -6.02 -0.93 7.16
CA LEU A 110 -5.21 -0.50 6.02
C LEU A 110 -6.06 -0.07 4.83
N VAL A 111 -7.05 -0.87 4.45
CA VAL A 111 -7.90 -0.55 3.29
C VAL A 111 -8.70 0.72 3.53
N ASN A 112 -9.31 0.90 4.71
CA ASN A 112 -10.04 2.12 5.04
C ASN A 112 -9.13 3.36 5.06
N LEU A 113 -7.91 3.24 5.59
CA LEU A 113 -6.93 4.32 5.55
C LEU A 113 -6.59 4.71 4.11
N LEU A 114 -6.25 3.74 3.28
CA LEU A 114 -5.87 3.97 1.88
C LEU A 114 -7.07 4.46 1.04
N ARG A 115 -8.28 3.90 1.26
CA ARG A 115 -9.51 4.35 0.59
C ARG A 115 -9.75 5.84 0.86
N LYS A 116 -9.63 6.25 2.11
CA LYS A 116 -9.78 7.66 2.51
C LYS A 116 -8.73 8.55 1.85
N GLU A 117 -7.47 8.13 1.87
CA GLU A 117 -6.37 8.96 1.35
C GLU A 117 -6.33 9.01 -0.18
N VAL A 118 -6.58 7.88 -0.86
CA VAL A 118 -6.45 7.77 -2.31
C VAL A 118 -7.77 8.08 -3.02
N CYS A 119 -8.86 7.44 -2.59
CA CYS A 119 -10.13 7.51 -3.30
C CYS A 119 -10.92 8.77 -2.92
N GLU A 120 -11.12 9.04 -1.62
CA GLU A 120 -11.94 10.18 -1.18
C GLU A 120 -11.20 11.52 -1.33
N ARG A 121 -10.00 11.63 -0.75
CA ARG A 121 -9.28 12.92 -0.72
C ARG A 121 -8.71 13.32 -2.08
N ARG A 122 -8.32 12.34 -2.92
CA ARG A 122 -7.62 12.61 -4.18
C ARG A 122 -8.40 12.22 -5.43
N ASN A 123 -9.54 11.56 -5.27
CA ASN A 123 -10.34 11.02 -6.37
C ASN A 123 -9.50 10.15 -7.34
N LYS A 124 -8.57 9.36 -6.80
CA LYS A 124 -7.70 8.45 -7.54
C LYS A 124 -8.15 7.01 -7.34
N LYS A 125 -7.77 6.12 -8.26
CA LYS A 125 -8.12 4.70 -8.17
C LYS A 125 -7.18 3.95 -7.23
N LEU A 126 -7.75 3.06 -6.43
CA LEU A 126 -7.03 2.18 -5.52
C LEU A 126 -7.34 0.73 -5.87
N PHE A 127 -6.32 -0.03 -6.23
CA PHE A 127 -6.39 -1.47 -6.41
C PHE A 127 -5.71 -2.15 -5.21
N TYR A 128 -6.49 -2.75 -4.33
CA TYR A 128 -5.98 -3.55 -3.23
C TYR A 128 -5.79 -4.97 -3.73
N ARG A 129 -4.54 -5.35 -3.99
CA ARG A 129 -4.20 -6.67 -4.52
C ARG A 129 -4.19 -7.69 -3.40
N THR A 130 -5.06 -8.68 -3.53
CA THR A 130 -5.13 -9.78 -2.56
C THR A 130 -3.98 -10.76 -2.75
N TRP A 131 -3.65 -11.47 -1.68
CA TRP A 131 -2.72 -12.57 -1.73
C TRP A 131 -3.12 -13.66 -0.74
N ASP A 132 -2.85 -14.92 -1.11
CA ASP A 132 -3.28 -16.08 -0.38
C ASP A 132 -2.55 -16.30 0.95
N MET A 133 -1.27 -15.94 1.05
CA MET A 133 -0.52 -16.08 2.30
C MET A 133 -1.11 -15.27 3.47
N GLY A 134 -1.92 -14.27 3.20
CA GLY A 134 -2.76 -13.59 4.18
C GLY A 134 -4.16 -14.19 4.29
N GLN A 135 -4.44 -15.29 3.62
CA GLN A 135 -5.75 -15.98 3.54
C GLN A 135 -6.92 -15.08 3.09
N LEU A 136 -6.64 -13.97 2.44
CA LEU A 136 -7.68 -13.00 2.15
C LEU A 136 -8.69 -13.56 1.14
N HIS A 137 -8.25 -13.99 -0.05
CA HIS A 137 -9.20 -14.43 -1.09
C HIS A 137 -9.44 -15.94 -1.14
N SER A 138 -8.52 -16.75 -0.61
CA SER A 138 -8.63 -18.21 -0.61
C SER A 138 -9.64 -18.74 0.41
N VAL A 139 -9.99 -17.94 1.42
CA VAL A 139 -10.98 -18.28 2.44
C VAL A 139 -12.19 -17.34 2.30
N PRO A 140 -13.27 -17.76 1.63
CA PRO A 140 -14.43 -16.90 1.32
C PRO A 140 -15.00 -16.16 2.53
N LYS A 141 -15.13 -16.85 3.67
CA LYS A 141 -15.63 -16.24 4.90
C LYS A 141 -14.72 -15.10 5.39
N TYR A 142 -13.42 -15.29 5.30
CA TYR A 142 -12.45 -14.26 5.68
C TYR A 142 -12.52 -13.07 4.72
N TYR A 143 -12.53 -13.33 3.41
CA TYR A 143 -12.66 -12.31 2.38
C TYR A 143 -13.89 -11.44 2.58
N LEU A 144 -15.07 -12.08 2.72
CA LEU A 144 -16.33 -11.37 2.95
C LEU A 144 -16.32 -10.59 4.26
N SER A 145 -15.79 -11.17 5.35
CA SER A 145 -15.69 -10.45 6.63
C SER A 145 -14.84 -9.17 6.54
N VAL A 146 -13.81 -9.16 5.69
CA VAL A 146 -13.01 -7.95 5.44
C VAL A 146 -13.77 -6.98 4.54
N THR A 147 -14.24 -7.45 3.37
CA THR A 147 -14.83 -6.57 2.36
C THR A 147 -16.16 -5.96 2.79
N ASP A 148 -17.00 -6.73 3.51
CA ASP A 148 -18.28 -6.23 4.04
C ASP A 148 -18.10 -5.20 5.17
N SER A 149 -16.91 -5.14 5.77
CA SER A 149 -16.54 -4.15 6.79
C SER A 149 -15.96 -2.85 6.21
N ILE A 150 -15.87 -2.76 4.89
CA ILE A 150 -15.31 -1.62 4.18
C ILE A 150 -16.42 -0.92 3.39
N GLU A 151 -16.59 0.38 3.64
CA GLU A 151 -17.57 1.15 2.89
C GLU A 151 -17.20 1.19 1.40
N PRO A 152 -18.12 0.85 0.50
CA PRO A 152 -17.88 0.85 -0.94
C PRO A 152 -17.48 2.24 -1.46
N HIS A 153 -16.58 2.27 -2.44
CA HIS A 153 -16.21 3.49 -3.15
C HIS A 153 -15.99 3.18 -4.64
N PRO A 154 -16.44 4.02 -5.59
CA PRO A 154 -16.34 3.75 -7.04
C PRO A 154 -14.89 3.64 -7.53
N ASN A 155 -13.93 4.16 -6.79
CA ASN A 155 -12.51 4.09 -7.12
C ASN A 155 -11.75 3.03 -6.31
N LEU A 156 -12.42 2.23 -5.47
CA LEU A 156 -11.81 1.13 -4.73
C LEU A 156 -12.08 -0.21 -5.43
N TYR A 157 -11.02 -0.94 -5.71
CA TYR A 157 -11.06 -2.24 -6.36
C TYR A 157 -10.26 -3.27 -5.57
N PHE A 158 -10.81 -4.48 -5.42
CA PHE A 158 -10.06 -5.64 -4.97
C PHE A 158 -9.55 -6.42 -6.19
N SER A 159 -8.24 -6.51 -6.32
CA SER A 159 -7.58 -7.23 -7.41
C SER A 159 -7.19 -8.63 -6.93
N ILE A 160 -7.97 -9.63 -7.29
CA ILE A 160 -7.70 -11.02 -6.94
C ILE A 160 -6.47 -11.50 -7.71
N LYS A 161 -5.43 -11.91 -6.98
CA LYS A 161 -4.26 -12.54 -7.59
C LYS A 161 -4.67 -13.94 -8.08
N HIS A 162 -4.36 -14.22 -9.32
CA HIS A 162 -4.76 -15.43 -10.01
C HIS A 162 -3.50 -16.17 -10.50
N THR A 163 -2.96 -17.01 -9.66
CA THR A 163 -1.78 -17.84 -9.98
C THR A 163 -2.07 -19.32 -9.72
N MET A 164 -1.15 -20.18 -10.15
CA MET A 164 -1.30 -21.62 -10.03
C MET A 164 -1.41 -22.13 -8.58
N THR A 165 -1.02 -21.30 -7.61
CA THR A 165 -1.09 -21.61 -6.17
C THR A 165 -2.22 -20.89 -5.45
N ASP A 166 -3.01 -20.10 -6.15
CA ASP A 166 -4.06 -19.25 -5.56
C ASP A 166 -5.49 -19.80 -5.85
N PHE A 167 -5.58 -21.11 -6.16
CA PHE A 167 -6.83 -21.85 -6.39
C PHE A 167 -6.96 -23.00 -5.39
#